data_a8a0d57b49d66f67bb019bcc7c407a25
#
_entry.id   a8a0d57b49d66f67bb019bcc7c407a25
#
_cell.length_a   1.000
_cell.length_b   1.000
_cell.length_c   1.000
_cell.angle_alpha   90.00
_cell.angle_beta   90.00
_cell.angle_gamma   90.00
#
_symmetry.space_group_name_H-M   'P 1'
#
loop_
_entity.id
_entity.type
_entity.pdbx_description
1 polymer ?
#
loop_
_entity_poly.entity_id
_entity_poly.type
_entity_poly.pdbx_seq_one_letter_code
_entity_poly.pdbx_strand_id
1 'polypeptide(L)'
;YKKDFVNFHGLIALNFKSQRPAFPCAWDVGHGAGHRPQLFDSGDVIRTRLHWALIAGSATAIGIGTALGTRAFVQIVDATLPDARGIANFNRPGTITLLASNGQVIQKLGPATREKVKAGQMPLLVQQAFIAAEDRRFYEHNGVDSWGVARALVTNLREGSVREGASTITQQLARTVFLSQDRTITRKLKEAALALKLERQLSKQQILDQYLNYVYLGSSAYGVADAAWIYFSKQPDQLTVVEAALIAGLPPAPSVYSPLVNPELAKQRRGIVLDRMAQAGFITASEAAGFTQSPLNLKPAVPKYFNSAAPYFSSWVAQELPKILNTEQLEVGGLSIRTSLNLRWQKEAREVIKTNTYGDLEGSIVSIEPGTGLVRVMVGGKDFSKSQFNRSTQALRSPGSTFK
;
A
#
# COMPACT_ATOMS: atom_id res chain seq x y z
N TYR A 1 -17.04 13.58 27.26
CA TYR A 1 -15.73 13.78 27.87
C TYR A 1 -14.88 14.61 26.95
N LYS A 2 -14.26 15.65 27.51
CA LYS A 2 -13.61 16.79 26.87
C LYS A 2 -12.48 16.40 25.93
N LYS A 3 -12.45 17.09 24.77
CA LYS A 3 -11.33 17.22 23.84
C LYS A 3 -10.26 18.11 24.47
N ASP A 4 -9.03 17.66 24.51
CA ASP A 4 -7.87 18.53 24.69
C ASP A 4 -7.15 18.66 23.35
N PHE A 5 -7.33 19.83 22.76
CA PHE A 5 -6.53 20.33 21.65
C PHE A 5 -5.23 20.89 22.23
N VAL A 6 -4.09 20.29 21.93
CA VAL A 6 -2.79 20.90 22.18
C VAL A 6 -2.39 21.70 20.95
N ASN A 7 -2.42 23.01 21.15
CA ASN A 7 -1.95 24.04 20.23
C ASN A 7 -0.41 24.09 20.30
N PHE A 8 0.28 23.76 19.24
CA PHE A 8 1.71 24.10 19.05
C PHE A 8 1.82 25.24 18.05
N HIS A 9 1.73 26.47 18.57
CA HIS A 9 2.26 27.68 17.92
C HIS A 9 3.44 28.15 18.75
N GLY A 10 4.60 28.16 18.12
CA GLY A 10 5.77 28.79 18.74
C GLY A 10 7.04 28.67 17.91
N LEU A 11 7.43 29.80 17.34
CA LEU A 11 8.77 30.25 16.93
C LEU A 11 9.49 29.54 15.76
N ILE A 12 9.51 30.23 14.62
CA ILE A 12 10.73 30.87 14.09
C ILE A 12 10.26 31.99 13.14
N ALA A 13 10.32 33.22 13.62
CA ALA A 13 10.21 34.40 12.78
C ALA A 13 11.65 34.75 12.29
N LEU A 14 11.92 34.41 11.05
CA LEU A 14 13.10 34.94 10.36
C LEU A 14 12.73 36.28 9.68
N ASN A 15 13.23 37.35 10.29
CA ASN A 15 13.08 38.73 9.85
C ASN A 15 14.03 38.99 8.65
N PHE A 16 13.49 38.94 7.43
CA PHE A 16 14.22 39.40 6.24
C PHE A 16 14.00 40.91 6.08
N LYS A 17 14.94 41.70 6.59
CA LYS A 17 15.09 43.12 6.21
C LYS A 17 15.68 43.18 4.81
N SER A 18 14.85 43.57 3.84
CA SER A 18 15.32 43.95 2.50
C SER A 18 16.14 45.25 2.57
N GLN A 19 17.42 45.18 2.35
CA GLN A 19 18.22 46.35 1.94
C GLN A 19 18.49 46.23 0.44
N ARG A 20 17.85 47.10 -0.32
CA ARG A 20 18.24 47.38 -1.71
C ARG A 20 19.45 48.28 -1.68
N PRO A 21 20.53 47.99 -2.40
CA PRO A 21 21.58 49.01 -2.64
C PRO A 21 21.07 49.94 -3.74
N ALA A 22 21.07 51.24 -3.41
CA ALA A 22 20.85 52.32 -4.37
C ALA A 22 22.09 52.46 -5.26
N PHE A 23 21.86 52.49 -6.57
CA PHE A 23 22.88 52.90 -7.53
C PHE A 23 22.90 54.42 -7.61
N PRO A 24 24.06 55.09 -7.44
CA PRO A 24 24.21 56.49 -7.84
C PRO A 24 24.71 56.56 -9.28
N CYS A 25 23.92 57.16 -10.16
CA CYS A 25 24.42 57.74 -11.40
C CYS A 25 25.05 59.10 -11.08
N ALA A 26 26.35 59.25 -11.32
CA ALA A 26 26.92 60.52 -11.58
C ALA A 26 28.20 60.37 -12.43
N TRP A 27 28.11 60.87 -13.64
CA TRP A 27 29.25 61.12 -14.50
C TRP A 27 29.91 62.42 -14.04
N ASP A 28 31.12 62.33 -13.62
CA ASP A 28 31.94 63.51 -13.46
C ASP A 28 33.29 63.30 -14.17
N VAL A 29 33.56 64.17 -15.14
CA VAL A 29 34.78 64.21 -15.97
C VAL A 29 35.74 65.14 -15.30
N GLY A 30 36.77 64.64 -14.63
CA GLY A 30 37.82 65.43 -14.00
C GLY A 30 39.20 64.89 -14.35
N HIS A 31 39.99 65.78 -14.91
CA HIS A 31 41.34 65.65 -15.45
C HIS A 31 42.42 65.11 -14.47
N GLY A 32 43.22 64.23 -14.98
CA GLY A 32 44.69 64.17 -14.90
C GLY A 32 45.38 64.08 -13.57
N ALA A 33 46.02 62.93 -13.30
CA ALA A 33 47.34 62.82 -12.71
C ALA A 33 47.85 61.38 -12.69
N GLY A 34 49.01 61.16 -13.16
CA GLY A 34 49.93 60.04 -13.15
C GLY A 34 49.58 58.75 -12.43
N HIS A 35 49.22 57.76 -13.17
CA HIS A 35 49.22 56.40 -12.65
C HIS A 35 50.60 55.78 -12.69
N ARG A 36 51.23 55.65 -11.51
CA ARG A 36 52.30 54.67 -11.32
C ARG A 36 51.69 53.25 -11.37
N PRO A 37 52.24 52.31 -12.11
CA PRO A 37 51.78 50.93 -12.04
C PRO A 37 52.08 50.43 -10.62
N GLN A 38 51.00 50.07 -9.87
CA GLN A 38 51.17 49.35 -8.64
C GLN A 38 51.69 47.96 -9.02
N LEU A 39 52.89 47.64 -8.57
CA LEU A 39 53.45 46.31 -8.58
C LEU A 39 52.49 45.41 -7.77
N PHE A 40 51.82 44.49 -8.43
CA PHE A 40 51.04 43.45 -7.77
C PHE A 40 51.93 42.74 -6.76
N ASP A 41 51.63 42.90 -5.49
CA ASP A 41 52.31 42.19 -4.42
C ASP A 41 52.12 40.66 -4.62
N SER A 42 53.24 39.97 -4.88
CA SER A 42 53.30 38.54 -5.10
C SER A 42 52.76 37.74 -3.90
N GLY A 43 52.67 38.36 -2.73
CA GLY A 43 52.10 37.80 -1.52
C GLY A 43 50.59 37.58 -1.59
N ASP A 44 49.83 38.46 -2.26
CA ASP A 44 48.37 38.35 -2.35
C ASP A 44 47.92 37.23 -3.32
N VAL A 45 48.67 36.98 -4.37
CA VAL A 45 48.43 35.91 -5.33
C VAL A 45 48.65 34.53 -4.70
N ILE A 46 49.69 34.41 -3.87
CA ILE A 46 50.00 33.16 -3.15
C ILE A 46 48.94 32.90 -2.08
N ARG A 47 48.51 33.91 -1.35
CA ARG A 47 47.44 33.81 -0.33
C ARG A 47 46.11 33.38 -0.93
N THR A 48 45.74 33.97 -2.06
CA THR A 48 44.49 33.63 -2.77
C THR A 48 44.51 32.18 -3.32
N ARG A 49 45.64 31.74 -3.88
CA ARG A 49 45.82 30.37 -4.37
C ARG A 49 45.78 29.35 -3.22
N LEU A 50 46.35 29.68 -2.05
CA LEU A 50 46.28 28.82 -0.88
C LEU A 50 44.84 28.67 -0.34
N HIS A 51 44.07 29.77 -0.31
CA HIS A 51 42.64 29.73 0.07
C HIS A 51 41.81 28.85 -0.87
N TRP A 52 41.97 28.98 -2.18
CA TRP A 52 41.28 28.15 -3.14
C TRP A 52 41.69 26.68 -3.06
N ALA A 53 42.96 26.38 -2.78
CA ALA A 53 43.44 25.03 -2.58
C ALA A 53 42.87 24.42 -1.30
N LEU A 54 42.71 25.16 -0.22
CA LEU A 54 42.08 24.71 1.01
C LEU A 54 40.58 24.48 0.84
N ILE A 55 39.88 25.36 0.13
CA ILE A 55 38.43 25.16 -0.20
C ILE A 55 38.24 23.93 -1.09
N ALA A 56 39.04 23.77 -2.13
CA ALA A 56 39.00 22.60 -3.00
C ALA A 56 39.35 21.32 -2.25
N GLY A 57 40.34 21.34 -1.39
CA GLY A 57 40.73 20.19 -0.55
C GLY A 57 39.64 19.79 0.45
N SER A 58 39.01 20.76 1.10
CA SER A 58 37.91 20.52 2.03
C SER A 58 36.66 19.99 1.31
N ALA A 59 36.29 20.55 0.16
CA ALA A 59 35.19 20.06 -0.66
C ALA A 59 35.43 18.61 -1.15
N THR A 60 36.68 18.32 -1.56
CA THR A 60 37.06 16.96 -1.96
C THR A 60 37.02 15.97 -0.78
N ALA A 61 37.51 16.36 0.38
CA ALA A 61 37.50 15.53 1.59
C ALA A 61 36.06 15.27 2.06
N ILE A 62 35.16 16.26 2.02
CA ILE A 62 33.73 16.10 2.31
C ILE A 62 33.08 15.17 1.27
N GLY A 63 33.39 15.35 -0.01
CA GLY A 63 32.90 14.48 -1.09
C GLY A 63 33.32 13.02 -0.93
N ILE A 64 34.59 12.77 -0.62
CA ILE A 64 35.11 11.41 -0.36
C ILE A 64 34.52 10.84 0.92
N GLY A 65 34.45 11.62 2.00
CA GLY A 65 33.85 11.19 3.27
C GLY A 65 32.38 10.81 3.14
N THR A 66 31.60 11.59 2.39
CA THR A 66 30.20 11.26 2.09
C THR A 66 30.08 10.03 1.19
N ALA A 67 30.94 9.89 0.18
CA ALA A 67 30.93 8.72 -0.71
C ALA A 67 31.33 7.42 0.04
N LEU A 68 32.33 7.46 0.92
CA LEU A 68 32.71 6.34 1.75
C LEU A 68 31.67 6.01 2.80
N GLY A 69 31.08 7.03 3.45
CA GLY A 69 30.01 6.87 4.41
C GLY A 69 28.75 6.27 3.80
N THR A 70 28.35 6.73 2.61
CA THR A 70 27.22 6.15 1.88
C THR A 70 27.49 4.73 1.43
N ARG A 71 28.72 4.42 0.99
CA ARG A 71 29.12 3.07 0.58
C ARG A 71 29.14 2.10 1.77
N ALA A 72 29.69 2.50 2.90
CA ALA A 72 29.67 1.72 4.13
C ALA A 72 28.23 1.52 4.64
N PHE A 73 27.41 2.56 4.63
CA PHE A 73 26.00 2.46 4.98
C PHE A 73 25.26 1.49 4.08
N VAL A 74 25.45 1.59 2.76
CA VAL A 74 24.83 0.65 1.80
C VAL A 74 25.28 -0.78 2.05
N GLN A 75 26.57 -1.03 2.36
CA GLN A 75 27.07 -2.37 2.67
C GLN A 75 26.49 -2.93 3.97
N ILE A 76 26.40 -2.14 5.03
CA ILE A 76 25.78 -2.54 6.30
C ILE A 76 24.29 -2.85 6.10
N VAL A 77 23.60 -1.98 5.37
CA VAL A 77 22.17 -2.17 5.07
C VAL A 77 21.99 -3.41 4.19
N ASP A 78 22.85 -3.62 3.19
CA ASP A 78 22.74 -4.78 2.28
C ASP A 78 23.01 -6.11 3.00
N ALA A 79 23.90 -6.12 3.99
CA ALA A 79 24.18 -7.30 4.83
C ALA A 79 23.02 -7.62 5.80
N THR A 80 22.25 -6.63 6.21
CA THR A 80 21.11 -6.79 7.13
C THR A 80 19.77 -7.03 6.42
N LEU A 81 19.73 -6.85 5.09
CA LEU A 81 18.52 -7.01 4.31
C LEU A 81 18.36 -8.44 3.78
N PRO A 82 17.10 -8.94 3.71
CA PRO A 82 16.81 -10.26 3.14
C PRO A 82 17.33 -10.39 1.71
N ASP A 83 17.63 -11.62 1.29
CA ASP A 83 18.02 -11.91 -0.10
C ASP A 83 16.81 -11.66 -1.02
N ALA A 84 16.97 -10.77 -1.99
CA ALA A 84 15.92 -10.43 -2.95
C ALA A 84 15.54 -11.60 -3.87
N ARG A 85 16.41 -12.63 -4.01
CA ARG A 85 16.07 -13.86 -4.73
C ARG A 85 14.93 -14.63 -4.04
N GLY A 86 14.72 -14.42 -2.75
CA GLY A 86 13.56 -14.92 -2.02
C GLY A 86 12.22 -14.46 -2.58
N ILE A 87 12.16 -13.34 -3.33
CA ILE A 87 10.93 -12.88 -4.00
C ILE A 87 10.39 -13.91 -5.01
N ALA A 88 11.25 -14.58 -5.76
CA ALA A 88 10.83 -15.60 -6.72
C ALA A 88 10.10 -16.76 -6.02
N ASN A 89 10.48 -17.05 -4.78
CA ASN A 89 9.88 -18.07 -3.93
C ASN A 89 8.89 -17.50 -2.91
N PHE A 90 8.65 -16.18 -2.92
CA PHE A 90 7.69 -15.56 -2.03
C PHE A 90 6.31 -16.11 -2.34
N ASN A 91 5.79 -16.87 -1.42
CA ASN A 91 4.39 -17.24 -1.43
C ASN A 91 3.61 -16.12 -0.74
N ARG A 92 2.49 -15.71 -1.35
CA ARG A 92 1.51 -14.86 -0.67
C ARG A 92 1.25 -15.42 0.73
N PRO A 93 0.86 -14.56 1.69
CA PRO A 93 0.40 -15.05 2.99
C PRO A 93 -0.44 -16.29 2.77
N GLY A 94 0.02 -17.40 3.33
CA GLY A 94 -0.56 -18.70 2.99
C GLY A 94 -1.99 -18.76 3.47
N THR A 95 -2.79 -19.56 2.84
CA THR A 95 -4.16 -19.80 3.26
C THR A 95 -4.16 -20.45 4.62
N ILE A 96 -4.86 -19.86 5.57
CA ILE A 96 -5.19 -20.52 6.84
C ILE A 96 -6.36 -21.46 6.59
N THR A 97 -6.20 -22.75 6.88
CA THR A 97 -7.26 -23.73 6.73
C THR A 97 -7.93 -23.97 8.08
N LEU A 98 -9.22 -23.63 8.19
CA LEU A 98 -10.01 -23.93 9.38
C LEU A 98 -10.61 -25.35 9.24
N LEU A 99 -10.35 -26.18 10.23
CA LEU A 99 -10.82 -27.55 10.32
C LEU A 99 -11.84 -27.68 11.45
N ALA A 100 -12.87 -28.46 11.23
CA ALA A 100 -13.80 -28.87 12.27
C ALA A 100 -13.17 -29.87 13.25
N SER A 101 -13.89 -30.22 14.31
CA SER A 101 -13.43 -31.18 15.32
C SER A 101 -13.09 -32.56 14.74
N ASN A 102 -13.73 -32.95 13.66
CA ASN A 102 -13.51 -34.20 12.93
C ASN A 102 -12.41 -34.08 11.83
N GLY A 103 -11.77 -32.94 11.68
CA GLY A 103 -10.72 -32.69 10.67
C GLY A 103 -11.24 -32.30 9.29
N GLN A 104 -12.56 -32.24 9.06
CA GLN A 104 -13.08 -31.72 7.80
C GLN A 104 -12.87 -30.21 7.66
N VAL A 105 -12.63 -29.75 6.44
CA VAL A 105 -12.42 -28.33 6.15
C VAL A 105 -13.73 -27.56 6.32
N ILE A 106 -13.71 -26.56 7.22
CA ILE A 106 -14.81 -25.60 7.37
C ILE A 106 -14.66 -24.50 6.33
N GLN A 107 -13.47 -23.92 6.25
CA GLN A 107 -13.15 -22.79 5.37
C GLN A 107 -11.64 -22.67 5.18
N LYS A 108 -11.25 -22.05 4.05
CA LYS A 108 -9.90 -21.53 3.83
C LYS A 108 -9.94 -20.02 3.85
N LEU A 109 -9.13 -19.38 4.70
CA LEU A 109 -8.96 -17.94 4.81
C LEU A 109 -7.71 -17.55 4.03
N GLY A 110 -7.74 -16.45 3.30
CA GLY A 110 -6.59 -15.95 2.54
C GLY A 110 -6.98 -15.30 1.21
N PRO A 111 -6.05 -15.23 0.26
CA PRO A 111 -6.29 -14.63 -1.05
C PRO A 111 -7.52 -15.19 -1.75
N ALA A 112 -8.24 -14.34 -2.49
CA ALA A 112 -9.54 -14.68 -3.06
C ALA A 112 -9.51 -15.85 -4.05
N THR A 113 -8.47 -15.95 -4.90
CA THR A 113 -8.40 -17.01 -5.93
C THR A 113 -7.18 -17.92 -5.78
N ARG A 114 -6.13 -17.51 -5.08
CA ARG A 114 -4.78 -18.10 -5.08
C ARG A 114 -4.09 -18.14 -6.46
N GLU A 115 -4.77 -17.67 -7.48
CA GLU A 115 -4.22 -17.66 -8.83
C GLU A 115 -3.20 -16.54 -8.94
N LYS A 116 -2.03 -16.87 -9.45
CA LYS A 116 -1.01 -15.90 -9.86
C LYS A 116 -0.97 -15.88 -11.37
N VAL A 117 -0.88 -14.70 -11.93
CA VAL A 117 -0.57 -14.57 -13.36
C VAL A 117 0.89 -14.97 -13.54
N LYS A 118 1.16 -15.89 -14.46
CA LYS A 118 2.53 -16.35 -14.74
C LYS A 118 3.39 -15.19 -15.24
N ALA A 119 4.69 -15.28 -15.00
CA ALA A 119 5.65 -14.27 -15.45
C ALA A 119 5.52 -14.03 -16.97
N GLY A 120 5.46 -12.77 -17.36
CA GLY A 120 5.30 -12.35 -18.76
C GLY A 120 3.89 -12.52 -19.34
N GLN A 121 2.92 -13.01 -18.56
CA GLN A 121 1.52 -13.18 -19.01
C GLN A 121 0.56 -12.12 -18.46
N MET A 122 1.06 -11.14 -17.70
CA MET A 122 0.23 -10.03 -17.24
C MET A 122 -0.17 -9.16 -18.44
N PRO A 123 -1.46 -8.90 -18.68
CA PRO A 123 -1.91 -8.12 -19.82
C PRO A 123 -1.25 -6.73 -19.87
N LEU A 124 -0.82 -6.31 -21.06
CA LEU A 124 -0.14 -5.02 -21.25
C LEU A 124 -0.99 -3.84 -20.75
N LEU A 125 -2.29 -3.89 -21.00
CA LEU A 125 -3.26 -2.90 -20.52
C LEU A 125 -3.20 -2.72 -19.00
N VAL A 126 -3.12 -3.82 -18.26
CA VAL A 126 -3.02 -3.79 -16.78
C VAL A 126 -1.68 -3.20 -16.35
N GLN A 127 -0.58 -3.61 -17.00
CA GLN A 127 0.74 -3.05 -16.72
C GLN A 127 0.74 -1.53 -16.92
N GLN A 128 0.22 -1.04 -18.05
CA GLN A 128 0.13 0.38 -18.39
C GLN A 128 -0.71 1.17 -17.38
N ALA A 129 -1.85 0.62 -16.95
CA ALA A 129 -2.71 1.27 -15.95
C ALA A 129 -1.99 1.45 -14.60
N PHE A 130 -1.28 0.44 -14.11
CA PHE A 130 -0.53 0.53 -12.86
C PHE A 130 0.71 1.42 -12.96
N ILE A 131 1.44 1.37 -14.07
CA ILE A 131 2.57 2.28 -14.33
C ILE A 131 2.10 3.73 -14.35
N ALA A 132 1.01 4.03 -15.06
CA ALA A 132 0.43 5.37 -15.11
C ALA A 132 -0.05 5.84 -13.72
N ALA A 133 -0.65 4.94 -12.94
CA ALA A 133 -1.22 5.25 -11.63
C ALA A 133 -0.15 5.48 -10.56
N GLU A 134 0.87 4.62 -10.49
CA GLU A 134 1.76 4.50 -9.35
C GLU A 134 3.19 4.99 -9.64
N ASP A 135 3.69 4.81 -10.87
CA ASP A 135 5.10 5.04 -11.17
C ASP A 135 5.34 5.28 -12.68
N ARG A 136 5.01 6.49 -13.15
CA ARG A 136 5.09 6.82 -14.60
C ARG A 136 6.49 6.65 -15.21
N ARG A 137 7.52 6.76 -14.39
CA ARG A 137 8.92 6.66 -14.80
C ARG A 137 9.53 5.33 -14.41
N PHE A 138 8.71 4.29 -14.21
CA PHE A 138 9.14 2.98 -13.73
C PHE A 138 10.35 2.42 -14.49
N TYR A 139 10.39 2.58 -15.81
CA TYR A 139 11.49 2.09 -16.66
C TYR A 139 12.72 3.00 -16.70
N GLU A 140 12.64 4.22 -16.10
CA GLU A 140 13.70 5.23 -16.20
C GLU A 140 14.60 5.31 -14.94
N HIS A 141 14.18 4.72 -13.83
CA HIS A 141 14.93 4.75 -12.57
C HIS A 141 15.29 3.34 -12.07
N ASN A 142 16.22 3.26 -11.13
CA ASN A 142 16.70 2.02 -10.54
C ASN A 142 16.19 1.84 -9.10
N GLY A 143 14.87 1.73 -8.92
CA GLY A 143 14.22 1.44 -7.63
C GLY A 143 13.76 2.66 -6.85
N VAL A 144 14.44 3.79 -6.96
CA VAL A 144 14.05 5.06 -6.34
C VAL A 144 14.01 6.14 -7.42
N ASP A 145 12.88 6.81 -7.58
CA ASP A 145 12.75 7.96 -8.50
C ASP A 145 13.08 9.27 -7.76
N SER A 146 14.35 9.68 -7.79
CA SER A 146 14.81 10.92 -7.17
C SER A 146 14.13 12.17 -7.77
N TRP A 147 13.84 12.15 -9.07
CA TRP A 147 13.14 13.23 -9.76
C TRP A 147 11.67 13.30 -9.35
N GLY A 148 11.01 12.14 -9.23
CA GLY A 148 9.65 12.04 -8.70
C GLY A 148 9.54 12.54 -7.26
N VAL A 149 10.54 12.23 -6.42
CA VAL A 149 10.62 12.75 -5.03
C VAL A 149 10.74 14.27 -5.02
N ALA A 150 11.64 14.84 -5.84
CA ALA A 150 11.81 16.29 -5.93
C ALA A 150 10.52 16.98 -6.41
N ARG A 151 9.87 16.43 -7.45
CA ARG A 151 8.61 16.96 -7.97
C ARG A 151 7.51 16.91 -6.90
N ALA A 152 7.31 15.77 -6.26
CA ALA A 152 6.30 15.61 -5.22
C ALA A 152 6.53 16.56 -4.03
N LEU A 153 7.80 16.81 -3.65
CA LEU A 153 8.13 17.78 -2.62
C LEU A 153 7.70 19.19 -3.01
N VAL A 154 8.01 19.63 -4.23
CA VAL A 154 7.63 20.96 -4.75
C VAL A 154 6.11 21.09 -4.81
N THR A 155 5.39 20.07 -5.32
CA THR A 155 3.92 20.07 -5.41
C THR A 155 3.29 20.16 -4.03
N ASN A 156 3.72 19.32 -3.08
CA ASN A 156 3.19 19.29 -1.73
C ASN A 156 3.47 20.57 -0.94
N LEU A 157 4.64 21.21 -1.16
CA LEU A 157 4.97 22.51 -0.57
C LEU A 157 4.10 23.64 -1.13
N ARG A 158 3.81 23.64 -2.45
CA ARG A 158 2.96 24.65 -3.08
C ARG A 158 1.50 24.55 -2.63
N GLU A 159 1.01 23.33 -2.43
CA GLU A 159 -0.40 23.10 -2.11
C GLU A 159 -0.68 22.97 -0.61
N GLY A 160 0.35 23.01 0.25
CA GLY A 160 0.21 22.92 1.71
C GLY A 160 -0.37 21.58 2.20
N SER A 161 -0.45 20.58 1.33
CA SER A 161 -1.02 19.26 1.62
C SER A 161 -0.29 18.14 0.85
N VAL A 162 -0.30 16.92 1.41
CA VAL A 162 0.31 15.75 0.75
C VAL A 162 -0.63 15.24 -0.34
N ARG A 163 -0.45 15.71 -1.56
CA ARG A 163 -1.25 15.30 -2.73
C ARG A 163 -0.56 14.30 -3.64
N GLU A 164 0.75 14.32 -3.70
CA GLU A 164 1.52 13.44 -4.58
C GLU A 164 2.42 12.52 -3.75
N GLY A 165 2.32 11.21 -3.96
CA GLY A 165 3.19 10.19 -3.39
C GLY A 165 4.40 9.97 -4.32
N ALA A 166 5.58 9.83 -3.73
CA ALA A 166 6.84 9.61 -4.46
C ALA A 166 7.39 8.17 -4.29
N SER A 167 6.56 7.23 -3.88
CA SER A 167 6.99 5.83 -3.72
C SER A 167 6.88 5.09 -5.05
N THR A 168 7.96 4.45 -5.48
CA THR A 168 8.00 3.65 -6.72
C THR A 168 7.32 2.29 -6.56
N ILE A 169 6.98 1.64 -7.67
CA ILE A 169 6.47 0.25 -7.70
C ILE A 169 7.45 -0.68 -6.98
N THR A 170 8.76 -0.53 -7.20
CA THR A 170 9.79 -1.35 -6.57
C THR A 170 9.84 -1.16 -5.05
N GLN A 171 9.68 0.07 -4.55
CA GLN A 171 9.58 0.35 -3.11
C GLN A 171 8.31 -0.25 -2.50
N GLN A 172 7.19 -0.18 -3.21
CA GLN A 172 5.93 -0.79 -2.76
C GLN A 172 6.02 -2.32 -2.71
N LEU A 173 6.68 -2.94 -3.70
CA LEU A 173 6.95 -4.38 -3.70
C LEU A 173 7.84 -4.76 -2.52
N ALA A 174 8.96 -4.03 -2.30
CA ALA A 174 9.86 -4.25 -1.16
C ALA A 174 9.12 -4.19 0.18
N ARG A 175 8.25 -3.20 0.35
CA ARG A 175 7.39 -3.07 1.53
C ARG A 175 6.46 -4.28 1.70
N THR A 176 5.79 -4.68 0.64
CA THR A 176 4.78 -5.74 0.68
C THR A 176 5.39 -7.10 1.03
N VAL A 177 6.62 -7.37 0.57
CA VAL A 177 7.25 -8.68 0.69
C VAL A 177 8.12 -8.79 1.95
N PHE A 178 8.82 -7.73 2.35
CA PHE A 178 9.90 -7.84 3.33
C PHE A 178 9.72 -7.01 4.59
N LEU A 179 8.75 -6.10 4.66
CA LEU A 179 8.69 -5.11 5.74
C LEU A 179 7.34 -5.13 6.46
N SER A 180 7.37 -4.78 7.75
CA SER A 180 6.15 -4.56 8.55
C SER A 180 5.37 -3.32 8.10
N GLN A 181 4.10 -3.24 8.51
CA GLN A 181 3.20 -2.13 8.19
C GLN A 181 3.49 -0.83 8.98
N ASP A 182 4.48 -0.83 9.87
CA ASP A 182 4.80 0.31 10.72
C ASP A 182 5.24 1.54 9.92
N ARG A 183 4.72 2.72 10.25
CA ARG A 183 5.03 3.98 9.56
C ARG A 183 6.20 4.69 10.23
N THR A 184 7.43 4.23 9.99
CA THR A 184 8.64 4.83 10.53
C THR A 184 9.60 5.31 9.43
N ILE A 185 10.43 6.30 9.74
CA ILE A 185 11.49 6.76 8.83
C ILE A 185 12.48 5.64 8.53
N THR A 186 12.84 4.85 9.55
CA THR A 186 13.73 3.70 9.42
C THR A 186 13.20 2.68 8.41
N ARG A 187 11.89 2.39 8.47
CA ARG A 187 11.25 1.52 7.47
C ARG A 187 11.34 2.12 6.07
N LYS A 188 11.15 3.44 5.92
CA LYS A 188 11.25 4.09 4.60
C LYS A 188 12.65 4.02 4.01
N LEU A 189 13.67 4.13 4.84
CA LEU A 189 15.07 3.92 4.40
C LEU A 189 15.33 2.46 4.00
N LYS A 190 14.80 1.50 4.76
CA LYS A 190 14.89 0.07 4.40
C LYS A 190 14.15 -0.23 3.09
N GLU A 191 12.97 0.37 2.84
CA GLU A 191 12.26 0.25 1.56
C GLU A 191 13.13 0.71 0.39
N ALA A 192 13.76 1.89 0.51
CA ALA A 192 14.60 2.41 -0.54
C ALA A 192 15.84 1.52 -0.81
N ALA A 193 16.49 1.05 0.25
CA ALA A 193 17.64 0.16 0.12
C ALA A 193 17.27 -1.21 -0.47
N LEU A 194 16.14 -1.80 -0.05
CA LEU A 194 15.60 -3.02 -0.65
C LEU A 194 15.20 -2.82 -2.11
N ALA A 195 14.60 -1.69 -2.46
CA ALA A 195 14.26 -1.38 -3.85
C ALA A 195 15.51 -1.35 -4.74
N LEU A 196 16.59 -0.71 -4.28
CA LEU A 196 17.87 -0.71 -5.00
C LEU A 196 18.46 -2.14 -5.14
N LYS A 197 18.32 -2.97 -4.10
CA LYS A 197 18.78 -4.37 -4.12
C LYS A 197 17.97 -5.21 -5.12
N LEU A 198 16.64 -5.03 -5.12
CA LEU A 198 15.75 -5.71 -6.06
C LEU A 198 16.08 -5.39 -7.53
N GLU A 199 16.28 -4.12 -7.85
CA GLU A 199 16.61 -3.67 -9.21
C GLU A 199 17.98 -4.18 -9.72
N ARG A 200 18.89 -4.52 -8.81
CA ARG A 200 20.17 -5.16 -9.18
C ARG A 200 20.02 -6.64 -9.52
N GLN A 201 18.99 -7.30 -9.00
CA GLN A 201 18.84 -8.76 -9.08
C GLN A 201 17.70 -9.20 -10.00
N LEU A 202 16.72 -8.33 -10.25
CA LEU A 202 15.53 -8.62 -11.03
C LEU A 202 15.38 -7.61 -12.18
N SER A 203 14.86 -8.08 -13.32
CA SER A 203 14.47 -7.19 -14.41
C SER A 203 13.23 -6.37 -14.04
N LYS A 204 13.03 -5.24 -14.71
CA LYS A 204 11.82 -4.41 -14.57
C LYS A 204 10.53 -5.22 -14.75
N GLN A 205 10.51 -6.10 -15.73
CA GLN A 205 9.36 -6.97 -15.97
C GLN A 205 9.11 -7.93 -14.81
N GLN A 206 10.15 -8.54 -14.25
CA GLN A 206 10.01 -9.42 -13.10
C GLN A 206 9.50 -8.66 -11.87
N ILE A 207 9.99 -7.43 -11.62
CA ILE A 207 9.52 -6.58 -10.52
C ILE A 207 8.05 -6.25 -10.69
N LEU A 208 7.64 -5.84 -11.91
CA LEU A 208 6.26 -5.49 -12.21
C LEU A 208 5.33 -6.69 -12.08
N ASP A 209 5.71 -7.85 -12.62
CA ASP A 209 4.94 -9.09 -12.51
C ASP A 209 4.72 -9.49 -11.03
N GLN A 210 5.76 -9.39 -10.21
CA GLN A 210 5.65 -9.68 -8.78
C GLN A 210 4.75 -8.65 -8.07
N TYR A 211 4.92 -7.37 -8.36
CA TYR A 211 4.08 -6.33 -7.78
C TYR A 211 2.59 -6.55 -8.09
N LEU A 212 2.27 -6.76 -9.36
CA LEU A 212 0.89 -6.98 -9.82
C LEU A 212 0.26 -8.26 -9.26
N ASN A 213 1.08 -9.22 -8.84
CA ASN A 213 0.62 -10.44 -8.19
C ASN A 213 0.44 -10.32 -6.67
N TYR A 214 1.08 -9.33 -6.00
CA TYR A 214 1.12 -9.27 -4.52
C TYR A 214 0.49 -8.04 -3.91
N VAL A 215 0.33 -6.96 -4.66
CA VAL A 215 -0.24 -5.72 -4.14
C VAL A 215 -1.64 -5.94 -3.58
N TYR A 216 -1.90 -5.41 -2.38
CA TYR A 216 -3.23 -5.47 -1.78
C TYR A 216 -4.16 -4.44 -2.44
N LEU A 217 -5.32 -4.89 -2.88
CA LEU A 217 -6.27 -4.13 -3.68
C LEU A 217 -7.66 -4.01 -3.03
N GLY A 218 -7.73 -4.23 -1.71
CA GLY A 218 -8.99 -4.16 -0.95
C GLY A 218 -9.83 -5.43 -1.04
N SER A 219 -10.83 -5.54 -0.18
CA SER A 219 -11.83 -6.64 -0.19
C SER A 219 -11.21 -8.05 -0.27
N SER A 220 -10.10 -8.28 0.43
CA SER A 220 -9.31 -9.54 0.40
C SER A 220 -8.70 -9.89 -0.96
N ALA A 221 -8.58 -8.91 -1.87
CA ALA A 221 -7.91 -9.08 -3.15
C ALA A 221 -6.41 -8.79 -3.03
N TYR A 222 -5.60 -9.79 -3.28
CA TYR A 222 -4.13 -9.69 -3.32
C TYR A 222 -3.64 -9.94 -4.75
N GLY A 223 -3.24 -8.88 -5.43
CA GLY A 223 -2.89 -8.88 -6.85
C GLY A 223 -4.08 -8.79 -7.78
N VAL A 224 -3.75 -8.57 -9.06
CA VAL A 224 -4.74 -8.26 -10.09
C VAL A 224 -5.71 -9.41 -10.35
N ALA A 225 -5.26 -10.66 -10.26
CA ALA A 225 -6.14 -11.83 -10.48
C ALA A 225 -7.27 -11.89 -9.44
N ASP A 226 -6.95 -11.61 -8.17
CA ASP A 226 -7.96 -11.56 -7.12
C ASP A 226 -8.91 -10.37 -7.33
N ALA A 227 -8.38 -9.18 -7.67
CA ALA A 227 -9.19 -7.99 -7.88
C ALA A 227 -10.13 -8.14 -9.09
N ALA A 228 -9.64 -8.69 -10.20
CA ALA A 228 -10.45 -8.98 -11.38
C ALA A 228 -11.61 -9.93 -11.05
N TRP A 229 -11.33 -10.94 -10.25
CA TRP A 229 -12.36 -11.88 -9.79
C TRP A 229 -13.37 -11.21 -8.83
N ILE A 230 -12.86 -10.57 -7.76
CA ILE A 230 -13.70 -9.99 -6.69
C ILE A 230 -14.62 -8.90 -7.23
N TYR A 231 -14.11 -8.02 -8.09
CA TYR A 231 -14.87 -6.85 -8.52
C TYR A 231 -15.68 -7.09 -9.79
N PHE A 232 -15.23 -8.00 -10.67
CA PHE A 232 -15.79 -8.14 -12.00
C PHE A 232 -16.14 -9.58 -12.42
N SER A 233 -15.83 -10.60 -11.61
CA SER A 233 -15.97 -12.02 -11.96
C SER A 233 -15.20 -12.39 -13.25
N LYS A 234 -14.03 -11.78 -13.47
CA LYS A 234 -13.21 -11.91 -14.67
C LYS A 234 -11.80 -12.43 -14.38
N GLN A 235 -11.14 -12.91 -15.43
CA GLN A 235 -9.70 -13.11 -15.45
C GLN A 235 -9.00 -11.79 -15.85
N PRO A 236 -7.70 -11.60 -15.52
CA PRO A 236 -6.98 -10.35 -15.84
C PRO A 236 -6.94 -9.97 -17.32
N ASP A 237 -6.92 -10.95 -18.23
CA ASP A 237 -6.94 -10.77 -19.69
C ASP A 237 -8.30 -10.33 -20.26
N GLN A 238 -9.36 -10.44 -19.44
CA GLN A 238 -10.72 -10.02 -19.80
C GLN A 238 -11.07 -8.60 -19.31
N LEU A 239 -10.14 -7.96 -18.62
CA LEU A 239 -10.36 -6.61 -18.10
C LEU A 239 -10.40 -5.58 -19.23
N THR A 240 -11.37 -4.68 -19.18
CA THR A 240 -11.43 -3.49 -20.02
C THR A 240 -10.51 -2.38 -19.49
N VAL A 241 -10.25 -1.34 -20.28
CA VAL A 241 -9.48 -0.15 -19.86
C VAL A 241 -10.05 0.46 -18.57
N VAL A 242 -11.37 0.61 -18.52
CA VAL A 242 -12.09 1.19 -17.38
C VAL A 242 -11.91 0.36 -16.11
N GLU A 243 -11.97 -0.96 -16.22
CA GLU A 243 -11.80 -1.90 -15.10
C GLU A 243 -10.35 -1.97 -14.64
N ALA A 244 -9.39 -2.01 -15.57
CA ALA A 244 -7.96 -1.98 -15.25
C ALA A 244 -7.58 -0.66 -14.55
N ALA A 245 -8.08 0.48 -15.03
CA ALA A 245 -7.86 1.78 -14.40
C ALA A 245 -8.50 1.87 -13.01
N LEU A 246 -9.68 1.26 -12.80
CA LEU A 246 -10.28 1.17 -11.47
C LEU A 246 -9.37 0.41 -10.50
N ILE A 247 -8.94 -0.80 -10.88
CA ILE A 247 -8.08 -1.64 -10.04
C ILE A 247 -6.75 -0.93 -9.75
N ALA A 248 -6.13 -0.31 -10.76
CA ALA A 248 -4.87 0.43 -10.62
C ALA A 248 -4.98 1.67 -9.72
N GLY A 249 -6.18 2.17 -9.48
CA GLY A 249 -6.44 3.29 -8.57
C GLY A 249 -6.50 2.92 -7.08
N LEU A 250 -6.53 1.63 -6.73
CA LEU A 250 -6.78 1.17 -5.37
C LEU A 250 -5.57 1.21 -4.41
N PRO A 251 -4.31 0.96 -4.83
CA PRO A 251 -3.18 0.77 -3.93
C PRO A 251 -2.93 1.84 -2.87
N PRO A 252 -3.18 3.15 -3.11
CA PRO A 252 -2.93 4.18 -2.10
C PRO A 252 -3.76 4.05 -0.83
N ALA A 253 -4.99 3.55 -0.93
CA ALA A 253 -5.89 3.30 0.21
C ALA A 253 -6.91 2.20 -0.13
N PRO A 254 -6.49 0.93 -0.24
CA PRO A 254 -7.28 -0.13 -0.85
C PRO A 254 -8.63 -0.38 -0.16
N SER A 255 -8.67 -0.28 1.16
CA SER A 255 -9.92 -0.46 1.93
C SER A 255 -10.89 0.73 1.78
N VAL A 256 -10.35 1.94 1.57
CA VAL A 256 -11.15 3.17 1.40
C VAL A 256 -11.65 3.29 -0.03
N TYR A 257 -10.80 2.99 -1.01
CA TYR A 257 -11.11 3.09 -2.44
C TYR A 257 -11.77 1.85 -3.01
N SER A 258 -11.98 0.79 -2.19
CA SER A 258 -12.71 -0.39 -2.66
C SER A 258 -14.08 0.00 -3.23
N PRO A 259 -14.39 -0.40 -4.48
CA PRO A 259 -15.66 -0.05 -5.12
C PRO A 259 -16.87 -0.72 -4.45
N LEU A 260 -16.65 -1.76 -3.65
CA LEU A 260 -17.69 -2.41 -2.83
C LEU A 260 -18.00 -1.63 -1.55
N VAL A 261 -17.11 -0.73 -1.12
CA VAL A 261 -17.25 0.08 0.10
C VAL A 261 -17.64 1.51 -0.26
N ASN A 262 -16.90 2.14 -1.18
CA ASN A 262 -17.08 3.53 -1.58
C ASN A 262 -17.08 3.67 -3.11
N PRO A 263 -18.19 3.35 -3.80
CA PRO A 263 -18.27 3.39 -5.26
C PRO A 263 -17.89 4.75 -5.87
N GLU A 264 -18.34 5.84 -5.24
CA GLU A 264 -18.06 7.20 -5.74
C GLU A 264 -16.58 7.57 -5.64
N LEU A 265 -15.92 7.25 -4.53
CA LEU A 265 -14.47 7.46 -4.39
C LEU A 265 -13.69 6.57 -5.37
N ALA A 266 -14.14 5.34 -5.58
CA ALA A 266 -13.55 4.44 -6.56
C ALA A 266 -13.66 5.00 -7.98
N LYS A 267 -14.84 5.59 -8.35
CA LYS A 267 -15.06 6.23 -9.63
C LYS A 267 -14.16 7.46 -9.82
N GLN A 268 -14.04 8.30 -8.80
CA GLN A 268 -13.13 9.45 -8.82
C GLN A 268 -11.68 9.02 -9.00
N ARG A 269 -11.23 7.99 -8.25
CA ARG A 269 -9.88 7.45 -8.36
C ARG A 269 -9.59 6.86 -9.75
N ARG A 270 -10.55 6.15 -10.33
CA ARG A 270 -10.48 5.65 -11.70
C ARG A 270 -10.26 6.79 -12.70
N GLY A 271 -11.01 7.89 -12.57
CA GLY A 271 -10.85 9.07 -13.43
C GLY A 271 -9.43 9.62 -13.40
N ILE A 272 -8.83 9.75 -12.19
CA ILE A 272 -7.42 10.17 -12.03
C ILE A 272 -6.46 9.22 -12.75
N VAL A 273 -6.71 7.91 -12.71
CA VAL A 273 -5.84 6.93 -13.40
C VAL A 273 -6.01 7.06 -14.92
N LEU A 274 -7.23 7.19 -15.42
CA LEU A 274 -7.51 7.40 -16.85
C LEU A 274 -6.83 8.66 -17.40
N ASP A 275 -6.88 9.77 -16.66
CA ASP A 275 -6.17 10.99 -17.02
C ASP A 275 -4.64 10.78 -17.06
N ARG A 276 -4.12 10.02 -16.11
CA ARG A 276 -2.70 9.66 -16.07
C ARG A 276 -2.30 8.73 -17.22
N MET A 277 -3.16 7.80 -17.62
CA MET A 277 -2.95 6.95 -18.79
C MET A 277 -2.92 7.77 -20.09
N ALA A 278 -3.79 8.78 -20.19
CA ALA A 278 -3.79 9.70 -21.34
C ALA A 278 -2.50 10.56 -21.36
N GLN A 279 -2.07 11.09 -20.21
CA GLN A 279 -0.81 11.85 -20.10
C GLN A 279 0.42 10.99 -20.43
N ALA A 280 0.36 9.69 -20.21
CA ALA A 280 1.42 8.74 -20.56
C ALA A 280 1.32 8.24 -22.01
N GLY A 281 0.31 8.64 -22.78
CA GLY A 281 0.11 8.25 -24.18
C GLY A 281 -0.42 6.82 -24.35
N PHE A 282 -0.93 6.17 -23.31
CA PHE A 282 -1.50 4.82 -23.37
C PHE A 282 -2.92 4.80 -23.92
N ILE A 283 -3.64 5.89 -23.76
CA ILE A 283 -4.96 6.16 -24.34
C ILE A 283 -5.02 7.62 -24.80
N THR A 284 -6.00 7.97 -25.61
CA THR A 284 -6.22 9.37 -26.02
C THR A 284 -6.95 10.15 -24.93
N ALA A 285 -6.83 11.49 -24.94
CA ALA A 285 -7.58 12.36 -24.01
C ALA A 285 -9.10 12.22 -24.19
N SER A 286 -9.57 12.00 -25.42
CA SER A 286 -10.99 11.77 -25.73
C SER A 286 -11.50 10.47 -25.13
N GLU A 287 -10.74 9.39 -25.24
CA GLU A 287 -11.06 8.10 -24.60
C GLU A 287 -11.09 8.23 -23.06
N ALA A 288 -10.10 8.91 -22.46
CA ALA A 288 -10.08 9.13 -21.03
C ALA A 288 -11.33 9.88 -20.54
N ALA A 289 -11.75 10.92 -21.23
CA ALA A 289 -12.97 11.68 -20.92
C ALA A 289 -14.23 10.81 -21.03
N GLY A 290 -14.37 10.01 -22.09
CA GLY A 290 -15.48 9.08 -22.27
C GLY A 290 -15.51 7.99 -21.21
N PHE A 291 -14.38 7.39 -20.90
CA PHE A 291 -14.26 6.32 -19.89
C PHE A 291 -14.52 6.83 -18.46
N THR A 292 -14.18 8.08 -18.17
CA THR A 292 -14.44 8.68 -16.85
C THR A 292 -15.94 8.77 -16.54
N GLN A 293 -16.77 8.98 -17.55
CA GLN A 293 -18.23 9.02 -17.40
C GLN A 293 -18.88 7.64 -17.29
N SER A 294 -18.18 6.58 -17.70
CA SER A 294 -18.71 5.21 -17.70
C SER A 294 -19.11 4.74 -16.30
N PRO A 295 -20.17 3.95 -16.14
CA PRO A 295 -20.51 3.30 -14.87
C PRO A 295 -19.42 2.33 -14.44
N LEU A 296 -19.44 1.90 -13.17
CA LEU A 296 -18.45 0.96 -12.64
C LEU A 296 -18.64 -0.47 -13.16
N ASN A 297 -19.87 -0.84 -13.54
CA ASN A 297 -20.24 -2.17 -14.05
C ASN A 297 -19.72 -3.33 -13.18
N LEU A 298 -19.79 -3.16 -11.85
CA LEU A 298 -19.34 -4.18 -10.92
C LEU A 298 -20.16 -5.46 -11.06
N LYS A 299 -19.46 -6.61 -11.03
CA LYS A 299 -20.03 -7.96 -10.91
C LYS A 299 -19.32 -8.69 -9.78
N PRO A 300 -19.61 -8.33 -8.52
CA PRO A 300 -18.88 -8.87 -7.38
C PRO A 300 -18.99 -10.38 -7.30
N ALA A 301 -17.84 -11.05 -7.15
CA ALA A 301 -17.77 -12.47 -6.88
C ALA A 301 -17.28 -12.73 -5.46
N VAL A 302 -17.81 -13.79 -4.85
CA VAL A 302 -17.27 -14.30 -3.58
C VAL A 302 -15.88 -14.88 -3.86
N PRO A 303 -14.90 -14.72 -2.95
CA PRO A 303 -13.63 -15.41 -3.07
C PRO A 303 -13.83 -16.90 -3.34
N LYS A 304 -13.10 -17.49 -4.30
CA LYS A 304 -13.27 -18.90 -4.71
C LYS A 304 -13.17 -19.89 -3.53
N TYR A 305 -12.53 -19.50 -2.45
CA TYR A 305 -12.34 -20.31 -1.24
C TYR A 305 -13.21 -19.85 -0.07
N PHE A 306 -14.14 -18.93 -0.30
CA PHE A 306 -14.99 -18.35 0.75
C PHE A 306 -16.20 -19.19 1.13
N ASN A 307 -16.45 -20.31 0.44
CA ASN A 307 -17.54 -21.21 0.77
C ASN A 307 -17.27 -21.89 2.11
N SER A 308 -17.82 -21.31 3.17
CA SER A 308 -17.74 -21.85 4.51
C SER A 308 -18.95 -22.70 4.84
N ALA A 309 -18.72 -23.87 5.40
CA ALA A 309 -19.78 -24.68 6.01
C ALA A 309 -20.41 -23.99 7.23
N ALA A 310 -19.67 -23.03 7.84
CA ALA A 310 -20.09 -22.29 9.04
C ALA A 310 -19.61 -20.83 8.99
N PRO A 311 -20.19 -19.96 8.13
CA PRO A 311 -19.61 -18.65 7.84
C PRO A 311 -19.53 -17.71 9.06
N TYR A 312 -20.55 -17.68 9.92
CA TYR A 312 -20.52 -16.90 11.16
C TYR A 312 -19.41 -17.35 12.11
N PHE A 313 -19.26 -18.68 12.28
CA PHE A 313 -18.19 -19.24 13.10
C PHE A 313 -16.80 -18.94 12.50
N SER A 314 -16.63 -19.12 11.21
CA SER A 314 -15.36 -18.84 10.53
C SER A 314 -14.96 -17.38 10.62
N SER A 315 -15.92 -16.44 10.48
CA SER A 315 -15.68 -15.01 10.64
C SER A 315 -15.27 -14.65 12.07
N TRP A 316 -15.92 -15.27 13.06
CA TRP A 316 -15.55 -15.09 14.46
C TRP A 316 -14.13 -15.63 14.74
N VAL A 317 -13.82 -16.86 14.30
CA VAL A 317 -12.47 -17.41 14.43
C VAL A 317 -11.44 -16.48 13.78
N ALA A 318 -11.70 -15.96 12.58
CA ALA A 318 -10.79 -15.03 11.91
C ALA A 318 -10.52 -13.74 12.71
N GLN A 319 -11.50 -13.25 13.47
CA GLN A 319 -11.35 -12.09 14.36
C GLN A 319 -10.58 -12.43 15.65
N GLU A 320 -10.67 -13.68 16.12
CA GLU A 320 -9.96 -14.12 17.33
C GLU A 320 -8.50 -14.51 17.05
N LEU A 321 -8.17 -14.95 15.83
CA LEU A 321 -6.82 -15.41 15.48
C LEU A 321 -5.72 -14.40 15.80
N PRO A 322 -5.84 -13.09 15.51
CA PRO A 322 -4.81 -12.11 15.84
C PRO A 322 -4.57 -11.90 17.35
N LYS A 323 -5.50 -12.37 18.19
CA LYS A 323 -5.34 -12.34 19.66
C LYS A 323 -4.55 -13.55 20.19
N ILE A 324 -4.46 -14.61 19.40
CA ILE A 324 -3.87 -15.90 19.78
C ILE A 324 -2.54 -16.12 19.07
N LEU A 325 -2.43 -15.69 17.82
CA LEU A 325 -1.27 -15.85 16.95
C LEU A 325 -0.61 -14.49 16.73
N ASN A 326 0.72 -14.48 16.67
CA ASN A 326 1.45 -13.25 16.32
C ASN A 326 1.31 -12.95 14.81
N THR A 327 1.62 -11.71 14.45
CA THR A 327 1.51 -11.23 13.06
C THR A 327 2.35 -12.06 12.10
N GLU A 328 3.54 -12.47 12.50
CA GLU A 328 4.45 -13.28 11.68
C GLU A 328 3.83 -14.65 11.33
N GLN A 329 3.22 -15.33 12.30
CA GLN A 329 2.54 -16.61 12.08
C GLN A 329 1.34 -16.49 11.14
N LEU A 330 0.60 -15.38 11.23
CA LEU A 330 -0.54 -15.11 10.35
C LEU A 330 -0.11 -14.77 8.93
N GLU A 331 0.99 -14.03 8.78
CA GLU A 331 1.52 -13.60 7.49
C GLU A 331 2.19 -14.74 6.71
N VAL A 332 2.93 -15.62 7.38
CA VAL A 332 3.56 -16.80 6.74
C VAL A 332 2.49 -17.72 6.16
N GLY A 333 1.34 -17.85 6.84
CA GLY A 333 0.22 -18.68 6.39
C GLY A 333 0.56 -20.18 6.34
N GLY A 334 -0.23 -20.94 5.61
CA GLY A 334 -0.09 -22.40 5.56
C GLY A 334 -0.59 -23.11 6.82
N LEU A 335 -1.15 -22.36 7.77
CA LEU A 335 -1.64 -22.91 9.03
C LEU A 335 -2.90 -23.76 8.84
N SER A 336 -2.94 -24.87 9.53
CA SER A 336 -4.15 -25.69 9.69
C SER A 336 -4.64 -25.56 11.14
N ILE A 337 -5.76 -24.89 11.33
CA ILE A 337 -6.32 -24.60 12.65
C ILE A 337 -7.49 -25.56 12.91
N ARG A 338 -7.31 -26.48 13.82
CA ARG A 338 -8.36 -27.38 14.25
C ARG A 338 -9.22 -26.68 15.29
N THR A 339 -10.51 -26.57 15.01
CA THR A 339 -11.50 -25.96 15.89
C THR A 339 -12.35 -27.02 16.59
N SER A 340 -13.15 -26.57 17.55
CA SER A 340 -14.09 -27.39 18.28
C SER A 340 -15.42 -27.60 17.57
N LEU A 341 -15.65 -26.95 16.41
CA LEU A 341 -16.94 -26.97 15.71
C LEU A 341 -17.37 -28.38 15.32
N ASN A 342 -18.63 -28.74 15.61
CA ASN A 342 -19.26 -29.96 15.13
C ASN A 342 -20.09 -29.67 13.87
N LEU A 343 -19.62 -30.08 12.70
CA LEU A 343 -20.27 -29.77 11.41
C LEU A 343 -21.67 -30.35 11.27
N ARG A 344 -21.94 -31.50 11.88
CA ARG A 344 -23.28 -32.11 11.86
C ARG A 344 -24.27 -31.23 12.62
N TRP A 345 -23.96 -30.91 13.86
CA TRP A 345 -24.81 -30.05 14.69
C TRP A 345 -24.90 -28.60 14.10
N GLN A 346 -23.84 -28.10 13.52
CA GLN A 346 -23.82 -26.82 12.83
C GLN A 346 -24.82 -26.77 11.67
N LYS A 347 -24.88 -27.85 10.87
CA LYS A 347 -25.84 -27.98 9.76
C LYS A 347 -27.28 -28.02 10.28
N GLU A 348 -27.53 -28.83 11.29
CA GLU A 348 -28.84 -28.94 11.92
C GLU A 348 -29.30 -27.61 12.51
N ALA A 349 -28.42 -26.89 13.23
CA ALA A 349 -28.73 -25.58 13.79
C ALA A 349 -29.01 -24.50 12.71
N ARG A 350 -28.33 -24.55 11.58
CA ARG A 350 -28.63 -23.65 10.45
C ARG A 350 -30.03 -23.89 9.89
N GLU A 351 -30.40 -25.13 9.72
CA GLU A 351 -31.76 -25.46 9.24
C GLU A 351 -32.82 -25.03 10.26
N VAL A 352 -32.60 -25.25 11.56
CA VAL A 352 -33.51 -24.77 12.60
C VAL A 352 -33.71 -23.24 12.53
N ILE A 353 -32.63 -22.44 12.40
CA ILE A 353 -32.77 -21.00 12.25
C ILE A 353 -33.54 -20.64 10.98
N LYS A 354 -33.22 -21.29 9.87
CA LYS A 354 -33.82 -21.01 8.57
C LYS A 354 -35.33 -21.32 8.54
N THR A 355 -35.74 -22.40 9.18
CA THR A 355 -37.13 -22.87 9.18
C THR A 355 -38.00 -22.22 10.25
N ASN A 356 -37.41 -21.78 11.37
CA ASN A 356 -38.17 -21.22 12.50
C ASN A 356 -38.10 -19.69 12.61
N THR A 357 -37.50 -18.98 11.64
CA THR A 357 -37.51 -17.52 11.54
C THR A 357 -38.34 -17.09 10.34
N TYR A 358 -39.44 -16.36 10.58
CA TYR A 358 -40.40 -15.92 9.54
C TYR A 358 -40.19 -14.43 9.23
N GLY A 359 -40.46 -14.05 8.00
CA GLY A 359 -40.35 -12.63 7.56
C GLY A 359 -38.95 -12.06 7.84
N ASP A 360 -38.92 -10.91 8.43
CA ASP A 360 -37.68 -10.18 8.80
C ASP A 360 -37.10 -10.58 10.15
N LEU A 361 -37.70 -11.58 10.81
CA LEU A 361 -37.14 -12.10 12.07
C LEU A 361 -35.82 -12.79 11.83
N GLU A 362 -34.88 -12.54 12.70
CA GLU A 362 -33.55 -13.15 12.71
C GLU A 362 -33.35 -13.92 14.02
N GLY A 363 -32.59 -14.98 13.97
CA GLY A 363 -32.27 -15.79 15.15
C GLY A 363 -30.81 -16.18 15.18
N SER A 364 -30.33 -16.58 16.36
CA SER A 364 -28.98 -17.13 16.52
C SER A 364 -28.98 -18.32 17.46
N ILE A 365 -28.03 -19.24 17.24
CA ILE A 365 -27.81 -20.42 18.11
C ILE A 365 -26.31 -20.50 18.40
N VAL A 366 -25.98 -20.63 19.69
CA VAL A 366 -24.65 -21.02 20.17
C VAL A 366 -24.79 -22.24 21.05
N SER A 367 -24.03 -23.29 20.78
CA SER A 367 -23.91 -24.44 21.65
C SER A 367 -22.50 -24.53 22.23
N ILE A 368 -22.42 -24.53 23.55
CA ILE A 368 -21.17 -24.61 24.31
C ILE A 368 -21.17 -25.90 25.11
N GLU A 369 -20.07 -26.63 25.05
CA GLU A 369 -19.92 -27.88 25.78
C GLU A 369 -19.69 -27.56 27.28
N PRO A 370 -20.56 -28.12 28.17
CA PRO A 370 -20.36 -27.97 29.62
C PRO A 370 -19.01 -28.52 30.07
N GLY A 371 -18.37 -27.81 30.99
CA GLY A 371 -17.10 -28.22 31.60
C GLY A 371 -15.84 -27.85 30.80
N THR A 372 -15.91 -27.79 29.44
CA THR A 372 -14.77 -27.42 28.59
C THR A 372 -14.86 -26.00 28.06
N GLY A 373 -16.07 -25.42 27.96
CA GLY A 373 -16.29 -24.11 27.32
C GLY A 373 -16.14 -24.11 25.79
N LEU A 374 -15.97 -25.26 25.16
CA LEU A 374 -15.76 -25.37 23.72
C LEU A 374 -17.04 -25.06 22.93
N VAL A 375 -16.94 -24.12 21.97
CA VAL A 375 -18.05 -23.79 21.07
C VAL A 375 -18.21 -24.91 20.05
N ARG A 376 -19.32 -25.62 20.08
CA ARG A 376 -19.65 -26.73 19.19
C ARG A 376 -20.50 -26.29 18.01
N VAL A 377 -21.30 -25.25 18.16
CA VAL A 377 -22.17 -24.64 17.16
C VAL A 377 -22.16 -23.14 17.29
N MET A 378 -22.18 -22.42 16.16
CA MET A 378 -22.42 -20.98 16.12
C MET A 378 -23.14 -20.60 14.82
N VAL A 379 -24.38 -20.19 14.92
CA VAL A 379 -25.20 -19.65 13.84
C VAL A 379 -25.64 -18.25 14.23
N GLY A 380 -25.13 -17.22 13.56
CA GLY A 380 -25.36 -15.81 13.92
C GLY A 380 -26.54 -15.15 13.17
N GLY A 381 -27.20 -15.88 12.30
CA GLY A 381 -28.31 -15.36 11.50
C GLY A 381 -28.78 -16.34 10.44
N LYS A 382 -29.85 -15.97 9.75
CA LYS A 382 -30.54 -16.76 8.73
C LYS A 382 -29.70 -16.95 7.45
N ASP A 383 -29.12 -15.86 6.97
CA ASP A 383 -28.38 -15.81 5.72
C ASP A 383 -27.17 -14.88 5.84
N PHE A 384 -25.97 -15.47 5.83
CA PHE A 384 -24.71 -14.73 5.94
C PHE A 384 -24.45 -13.82 4.73
N SER A 385 -24.96 -14.16 3.56
CA SER A 385 -24.78 -13.34 2.35
C SER A 385 -25.57 -12.03 2.42
N LYS A 386 -26.69 -12.02 3.13
CA LYS A 386 -27.53 -10.83 3.35
C LYS A 386 -27.09 -10.03 4.57
N SER A 387 -26.66 -10.69 5.64
CA SER A 387 -26.23 -10.04 6.88
C SER A 387 -25.06 -10.80 7.50
N GLN A 388 -23.89 -10.16 7.52
CA GLN A 388 -22.70 -10.70 8.18
C GLN A 388 -22.66 -10.40 9.69
N PHE A 389 -23.65 -9.66 10.20
CA PHE A 389 -23.78 -9.37 11.63
C PHE A 389 -24.00 -10.64 12.41
N ASN A 390 -23.00 -11.01 13.20
CA ASN A 390 -23.05 -12.23 14.02
C ASN A 390 -23.80 -11.98 15.32
N ARG A 391 -25.06 -12.26 15.36
CA ARG A 391 -25.92 -12.05 16.52
C ARG A 391 -25.48 -12.85 17.74
N SER A 392 -24.76 -13.94 17.53
CA SER A 392 -24.20 -14.76 18.61
C SER A 392 -23.11 -14.05 19.43
N THR A 393 -22.39 -13.10 18.81
CA THR A 393 -21.22 -12.43 19.42
C THR A 393 -21.31 -10.91 19.46
N GLN A 394 -22.18 -10.30 18.63
CA GLN A 394 -22.26 -8.87 18.45
C GLN A 394 -23.59 -8.25 18.92
N ALA A 395 -24.66 -9.06 19.03
CA ALA A 395 -25.95 -8.53 19.46
C ALA A 395 -25.99 -8.28 20.98
N LEU A 396 -26.30 -7.06 21.35
CA LEU A 396 -26.60 -6.69 22.75
C LEU A 396 -28.12 -6.71 22.92
N ARG A 397 -28.64 -7.74 23.55
CA ARG A 397 -30.08 -7.92 23.85
C ARG A 397 -30.30 -8.26 25.31
N SER A 398 -31.39 -7.72 25.85
CA SER A 398 -31.82 -8.10 27.19
C SER A 398 -32.29 -9.58 27.20
N PRO A 399 -31.82 -10.39 28.13
CA PRO A 399 -32.22 -11.81 28.20
C PRO A 399 -33.70 -12.00 28.59
N GLY A 400 -34.35 -10.96 29.10
CA GLY A 400 -35.75 -11.02 29.48
C GLY A 400 -36.05 -12.14 30.48
N SER A 401 -37.16 -12.86 30.27
CA SER A 401 -37.63 -13.94 31.16
C SER A 401 -36.74 -15.19 31.15
N THR A 402 -35.75 -15.27 30.31
CA THR A 402 -34.81 -16.40 30.22
C THR A 402 -33.96 -16.58 31.48
N PHE A 403 -33.87 -15.52 32.29
CA PHE A 403 -33.13 -15.49 33.57
C PHE A 403 -34.01 -15.61 34.81
N LYS A 404 -35.21 -16.17 34.67
CA LYS A 404 -36.07 -16.43 35.87
C LYS A 404 -35.74 -17.77 36.48
#